data_617734410082d50cf848f9646dd35da2
#
_entry.id   617734410082d50cf848f9646dd35da2
#
_cell.length_a   1.000
_cell.length_b   1.000
_cell.length_c   1.000
_cell.angle_alpha   90.00
_cell.angle_beta   90.00
_cell.angle_gamma   90.00
#
_symmetry.space_group_name_H-M   'P 1'
#
loop_
_entity.id
_entity.type
_entity.pdbx_description
1 polymer ?
#
loop_
_entity_poly.entity_id
_entity_poly.type
_entity_poly.pdbx_seq_one_letter_code
_entity_poly.pdbx_strand_id
1 'polypeptide(L)' 'MTGFMEFPFPSVVCVIEGGTLQTTTPEGIVETYDLRSGETLWSDTGSAHSARNVGSTTLRLVEIEVKHARRAAPPA' A
#
# COMPACT_ATOMS: atom_id res chain seq x y z
N MET A 1 9.07 -12.66 2.39
CA MET A 1 7.70 -12.22 2.61
C MET A 1 7.57 -11.54 3.96
N THR A 2 6.91 -10.44 3.98
CA THR A 2 6.64 -9.76 5.24
C THR A 2 5.44 -10.40 5.92
N GLY A 3 5.32 -10.23 7.22
CA GLY A 3 4.14 -10.65 7.94
C GLY A 3 2.96 -9.73 7.65
N PHE A 4 1.85 -10.01 8.30
CA PHE A 4 0.68 -9.14 8.17
C PHE A 4 0.93 -7.83 8.89
N MET A 5 0.54 -6.75 8.25
CA MET A 5 0.70 -5.42 8.78
C MET A 5 -0.66 -4.72 8.77
N GLU A 6 -0.92 -3.99 9.82
CA GLU A 6 -2.12 -3.16 9.90
C GLU A 6 -1.77 -1.73 9.62
N PHE A 7 -2.61 -1.08 8.84
CA PHE A 7 -2.40 0.31 8.48
C PHE A 7 -3.55 1.13 9.07
N PRO A 8 -3.34 1.72 10.26
CA PRO A 8 -4.41 2.44 10.93
C PRO A 8 -4.76 3.76 10.27
N PHE A 9 -3.93 4.22 9.36
CA PHE A 9 -4.17 5.48 8.65
C PHE A 9 -4.20 5.22 7.16
N PRO A 10 -4.98 5.99 6.40
CA PRO A 10 -4.89 5.89 4.95
C PRO A 10 -3.52 6.36 4.47
N SER A 11 -3.13 5.90 3.34
CA SER A 11 -1.82 6.27 2.80
C SER A 11 -1.87 6.43 1.29
N VAL A 12 -0.90 7.20 0.80
CA VAL A 12 -0.62 7.34 -0.62
C VAL A 12 0.64 6.54 -0.89
N VAL A 13 0.57 5.66 -1.86
CA VAL A 13 1.70 4.83 -2.25
C VAL A 13 2.21 5.32 -3.60
N CYS A 14 3.48 5.71 -3.65
CA CYS A 14 4.12 6.15 -4.88
C CYS A 14 5.05 5.04 -5.35
N VAL A 15 4.86 4.58 -6.58
CA VAL A 15 5.66 3.52 -7.15
C VAL A 15 6.89 4.13 -7.80
N ILE A 16 8.06 3.87 -7.23
CA ILE A 16 9.33 4.37 -7.78
C ILE A 16 9.84 3.41 -8.84
N GLU A 17 9.91 2.14 -8.50
CA GLU A 17 10.26 1.09 -9.45
C GLU A 17 9.13 0.08 -9.45
N GLY A 18 8.53 -0.14 -10.60
CA GLY A 18 7.39 -1.01 -10.75
C GLY A 18 7.75 -2.48 -10.86
N GLY A 19 6.74 -3.30 -10.76
CA GLY A 19 6.86 -4.74 -10.84
C GLY A 19 5.55 -5.38 -10.45
N THR A 20 5.59 -6.64 -10.06
CA THR A 20 4.39 -7.39 -9.72
C THR A 20 4.37 -7.65 -8.22
N LEU A 21 3.33 -7.18 -7.58
CA LEU A 21 3.14 -7.32 -6.14
C LEU A 21 1.94 -8.21 -5.86
N GLN A 22 2.09 -9.12 -4.92
CA GLN A 22 0.99 -9.96 -4.48
C GLN A 22 0.70 -9.65 -3.02
N THR A 23 -0.57 -9.44 -2.69
CA THR A 23 -1.00 -9.23 -1.31
C THR A 23 -1.90 -10.37 -0.88
N THR A 24 -1.85 -10.68 0.40
CA THR A 24 -2.68 -11.73 1.00
C THR A 24 -3.27 -11.20 2.28
N THR A 25 -4.57 -11.30 2.42
CA THR A 25 -5.27 -10.90 3.65
C THR A 25 -5.25 -12.04 4.67
N PRO A 26 -5.56 -11.75 5.95
CA PRO A 26 -5.68 -12.82 6.94
C PRO A 26 -6.73 -13.87 6.59
N GLU A 27 -7.75 -13.48 5.82
CA GLU A 27 -8.78 -14.42 5.37
C GLU A 27 -8.31 -15.28 4.20
N GLY A 28 -7.12 -15.03 3.68
CA GLY A 28 -6.59 -15.80 2.59
C GLY A 28 -6.91 -15.26 1.20
N ILE A 29 -7.44 -14.05 1.12
CA ILE A 29 -7.71 -13.43 -0.17
C ILE A 29 -6.39 -12.95 -0.76
N VAL A 30 -6.10 -13.39 -1.98
CA VAL A 30 -4.85 -13.09 -2.67
C VAL A 30 -5.16 -12.19 -3.86
N GLU A 31 -4.44 -11.09 -3.96
CA GLU A 31 -4.56 -10.20 -5.10
C GLU A 31 -3.20 -9.89 -5.67
N THR A 32 -3.13 -9.75 -6.98
CA THR A 32 -1.88 -9.48 -7.68
C THR A 32 -2.02 -8.17 -8.45
N TYR A 33 -1.04 -7.32 -8.32
CA TYR A 33 -1.03 -6.00 -8.94
C TYR A 33 0.20 -5.83 -9.80
N ASP A 34 -0.01 -5.36 -11.03
CA ASP A 34 1.07 -4.89 -11.86
C ASP A 34 1.23 -3.41 -11.62
N LEU A 35 2.32 -3.04 -10.97
CA LEU A 35 2.58 -1.65 -10.61
C LEU A 35 3.54 -1.03 -11.60
N ARG A 36 3.22 0.16 -12.03
CA ARG A 36 4.05 0.90 -12.99
C ARG A 36 4.82 1.99 -12.28
N SER A 37 6.06 2.16 -12.69
CA SER A 37 6.88 3.27 -12.19
C SER A 37 6.15 4.60 -12.42
N GLY A 38 6.12 5.42 -11.39
CA GLY A 38 5.43 6.71 -11.44
C GLY A 38 3.97 6.66 -11.06
N GLU A 39 3.42 5.48 -10.82
CA GLU A 39 2.03 5.32 -10.45
C GLU A 39 1.81 5.73 -9.00
N THR A 40 0.62 6.27 -8.72
CA THR A 40 0.23 6.65 -7.37
C THR A 40 -1.04 5.90 -7.01
N LEU A 41 -1.05 5.30 -5.83
CA LEU A 41 -2.16 4.49 -5.36
C LEU A 41 -2.64 5.00 -4.02
N TRP A 42 -3.93 4.83 -3.76
CA TRP A 42 -4.53 5.16 -2.47
C TRP A 42 -4.79 3.88 -1.71
N SER A 43 -4.43 3.87 -0.44
CA SER A 43 -4.67 2.73 0.44
C SER A 43 -5.49 3.18 1.63
N ASP A 44 -6.65 2.58 1.80
CA ASP A 44 -7.55 2.92 2.90
C ASP A 44 -7.06 2.33 4.22
N THR A 45 -7.62 2.87 5.30
CA THR A 45 -7.34 2.36 6.63
C THR A 45 -8.00 1.02 6.87
N GLY A 46 -7.55 0.36 7.92
CA GLY A 46 -8.21 -0.86 8.40
C GLY A 46 -7.82 -2.11 7.65
N SER A 47 -6.87 -2.02 6.77
CA SER A 47 -6.39 -3.18 6.03
C SER A 47 -5.28 -3.87 6.79
N ALA A 48 -5.33 -5.19 6.81
CA ALA A 48 -4.22 -6.00 7.28
C ALA A 48 -3.87 -6.96 6.16
N HIS A 49 -2.59 -7.00 5.78
CA HIS A 49 -2.20 -7.90 4.70
C HIS A 49 -0.68 -8.13 4.73
N SER A 50 -0.28 -9.18 4.08
CA SER A 50 1.13 -9.40 3.78
C SER A 50 1.36 -9.05 2.32
N ALA A 51 2.59 -8.70 1.98
CA ALA A 51 2.93 -8.32 0.62
C ALA A 51 4.18 -9.08 0.18
N ARG A 52 4.22 -9.38 -1.10
CA ARG A 52 5.30 -10.18 -1.66
C ARG A 52 5.57 -9.73 -3.09
N ASN A 53 6.84 -9.55 -3.40
CA ASN A 53 7.26 -9.29 -4.78
C ASN A 53 7.31 -10.63 -5.51
N VAL A 54 6.40 -10.83 -6.45
CA VAL A 54 6.35 -12.07 -7.23
C VAL A 54 6.83 -11.88 -8.65
N GLY A 55 7.29 -10.67 -8.99
CA GLY A 55 7.82 -10.40 -10.30
C GLY A 55 9.32 -10.60 -10.36
N SER A 56 9.89 -10.23 -11.49
CA SER A 56 11.32 -10.40 -11.74
C SER A 56 12.12 -9.12 -11.53
N THR A 57 11.46 -8.02 -11.17
CA THR A 57 12.15 -6.75 -10.97
C THR A 57 12.09 -6.36 -9.49
N THR A 58 12.99 -5.47 -9.10
CA THR A 58 12.95 -4.88 -7.78
C THR A 58 11.76 -3.94 -7.70
N LEU A 59 10.96 -4.10 -6.64
CA LEU A 59 9.88 -3.17 -6.36
C LEU A 59 10.38 -2.12 -5.37
N ARG A 60 10.10 -0.87 -5.68
CA ARG A 60 10.48 0.22 -4.81
C ARG A 60 9.29 1.15 -4.65
N LEU A 61 8.80 1.26 -3.44
CA LEU A 61 7.60 2.03 -3.14
C LEU A 61 7.89 3.01 -2.03
N VAL A 62 7.22 4.15 -2.07
CA VAL A 62 7.21 5.10 -0.97
C VAL A 62 5.78 5.23 -0.51
N GLU A 63 5.56 5.04 0.76
CA GLU A 63 4.24 5.13 1.35
C GLU A 63 4.19 6.32 2.30
N ILE A 64 3.20 7.18 2.09
CA ILE A 64 3.01 8.37 2.90
C ILE A 64 1.70 8.22 3.66
N GLU A 65 1.78 8.08 4.96
CA GLU A 65 0.59 7.99 5.80
C GLU A 65 -0.03 9.35 5.99
N VAL A 66 -1.34 9.40 5.87
CA VAL A 66 -2.10 10.63 6.08
C VAL A 66 -2.72 10.53 7.47
N LYS A 67 -1.97 10.95 8.47
CA LYS A 67 -2.37 10.74 9.87
C LYS A 67 -3.49 11.65 10.32
N HIS A 68 -3.72 12.71 9.61
CA HIS A 68 -4.81 13.64 9.93
C HIS A 68 -5.78 13.69 8.77
N ALA A 69 -6.13 12.50 8.27
CA ALA A 69 -7.07 12.40 7.17
C ALA A 69 -8.43 12.95 7.51
N ARG A 70 -8.79 12.94 8.79
CA ARG A 70 -9.98 13.67 9.14
C ARG A 70 -9.74 15.10 8.72
N ARG A 71 -10.78 15.75 8.37
CA ARG A 71 -10.67 17.07 7.86
C ARG A 71 -9.67 17.84 8.69
N ALA A 72 -9.00 18.73 8.06
CA ALA A 72 -8.21 19.69 8.76
C ALA A 72 -9.10 20.38 9.78
N ALA A 73 -8.51 20.80 10.86
CA ALA A 73 -9.27 21.55 11.83
C ALA A 73 -9.93 22.71 11.11
N PRO A 74 -11.19 22.95 11.39
CA PRO A 74 -11.84 24.06 10.75
C PRO A 74 -11.11 25.33 11.11
N PRO A 75 -11.03 26.23 10.18
CA PRO A 75 -10.54 27.54 10.54
C PRO A 75 -11.40 28.07 11.63
N ALA A 76 -10.81 28.66 12.54
CA ALA A 76 -11.55 29.19 13.65
C ALA A 76 -12.59 30.19 13.16
#